data_d7ec4c43418b58182ffa98c7a436a5a1
#
_entry.id   d7ec4c43418b58182ffa98c7a436a5a1
#
_cell.length_a   1.000
_cell.length_b   1.000
_cell.length_c   1.000
_cell.angle_alpha   90.00
_cell.angle_beta   90.00
_cell.angle_gamma   90.00
#
_symmetry.space_group_name_H-M   'P 1'
#
loop_
_entity.id
_entity.type
_entity.pdbx_description
1 polymer ?
#
loop_
_entity_poly.entity_id
_entity_poly.type
_entity_poly.pdbx_seq_one_letter_code
_entity_poly.pdbx_strand_id
1 'polypeptide(L)'
;MADLPLIVFDVNETLLDLQTMEPTFERIFGDRNAMRLWFANLIMYSAVLTIAECYVPFTDIGSAVMKMLADTQGIKIADADKAELAEKFSTMPPHAEVPSALRKLRNAGFRLFTLTNNLPEVQARQLEHGGIVDLFERRFSVDGVKRYKPSREVYEYVEKELGVGPSDLWLIACHTWDTLGAVAAGWEAALIKRVGNDVLGVGPQPQIVGDDLTDVADQLIARHKARNRPRPACAALGHRPEMRIGYSPGAIEPAASKGDVP
;
A
#
# COMPACT_ATOMS: atom_id res chain seq x y z
N MET A 1 14.38 22.94 0.03
CA MET A 1 13.80 21.88 -0.83
C MET A 1 12.82 21.15 0.06
N ALA A 2 11.60 20.84 -0.40
CA ALA A 2 10.71 20.00 0.39
C ALA A 2 11.36 18.63 0.53
N ASP A 3 11.35 18.06 1.72
CA ASP A 3 11.89 16.73 1.96
C ASP A 3 11.07 15.70 1.15
N LEU A 4 11.76 14.66 0.66
CA LEU A 4 11.08 13.55 -0.01
C LEU A 4 10.26 12.77 1.02
N PRO A 5 9.09 12.25 0.63
CA PRO A 5 8.29 11.44 1.55
C PRO A 5 9.02 10.14 1.90
N LEU A 6 8.66 9.59 3.05
CA LEU A 6 9.12 8.30 3.50
C LEU A 6 8.29 7.19 2.84
N ILE A 7 8.93 6.14 2.36
CA ILE A 7 8.26 5.05 1.68
C ILE A 7 8.22 3.82 2.57
N VAL A 8 7.01 3.35 2.85
CA VAL A 8 6.75 2.14 3.63
C VAL A 8 6.22 1.06 2.71
N PHE A 9 6.81 -0.13 2.75
CA PHE A 9 6.42 -1.27 1.92
C PHE A 9 5.67 -2.31 2.75
N ASP A 10 4.56 -2.82 2.22
CA ASP A 10 4.11 -4.15 2.57
C ASP A 10 5.15 -5.18 2.12
N VAL A 11 5.16 -6.37 2.73
CA VAL A 11 6.23 -7.37 2.51
C VAL A 11 5.73 -8.57 1.72
N ASN A 12 4.78 -9.34 2.28
CA ASN A 12 4.30 -10.57 1.66
C ASN A 12 3.57 -10.27 0.35
N GLU A 13 3.89 -10.99 -0.70
CA GLU A 13 3.35 -10.82 -2.06
C GLU A 13 3.70 -9.47 -2.72
N THR A 14 3.90 -8.39 -1.95
CA THR A 14 4.33 -7.09 -2.47
C THR A 14 5.79 -7.11 -2.91
N LEU A 15 6.67 -7.47 -1.99
CA LEU A 15 8.13 -7.60 -2.22
C LEU A 15 8.53 -9.04 -2.49
N LEU A 16 7.91 -10.01 -1.80
CA LEU A 16 8.25 -11.43 -1.82
C LEU A 16 7.21 -12.23 -2.61
N ASP A 17 7.69 -13.16 -3.43
CA ASP A 17 6.85 -13.93 -4.34
C ASP A 17 6.12 -15.08 -3.63
N LEU A 18 4.88 -14.82 -3.26
CA LEU A 18 3.98 -15.79 -2.62
C LEU A 18 3.65 -16.98 -3.55
N GLN A 19 3.70 -16.81 -4.88
CA GLN A 19 3.37 -17.87 -5.84
C GLN A 19 4.32 -19.07 -5.74
N THR A 20 5.51 -18.89 -5.19
CA THR A 20 6.46 -19.98 -4.95
C THR A 20 5.93 -21.05 -4.00
N MET A 21 4.85 -20.77 -3.26
CA MET A 21 4.15 -21.73 -2.40
C MET A 21 3.11 -22.57 -3.15
N GLU A 22 2.63 -22.13 -4.32
CA GLU A 22 1.56 -22.79 -5.07
C GLU A 22 1.80 -24.30 -5.32
N PRO A 23 3.00 -24.75 -5.71
CA PRO A 23 3.23 -26.19 -5.95
C PRO A 23 3.02 -27.05 -4.70
N THR A 24 3.33 -26.53 -3.52
CA THR A 24 3.11 -27.27 -2.26
C THR A 24 1.62 -27.35 -1.92
N PHE A 25 0.87 -26.28 -2.15
CA PHE A 25 -0.59 -26.28 -1.98
C PHE A 25 -1.26 -27.23 -3.00
N GLU A 26 -0.86 -27.20 -4.26
CA GLU A 26 -1.37 -28.11 -5.29
C GLU A 26 -1.11 -29.58 -4.93
N ARG A 27 0.08 -29.90 -4.41
CA ARG A 27 0.41 -31.25 -3.93
C ARG A 27 -0.46 -31.69 -2.73
N ILE A 28 -0.74 -30.81 -1.80
CA ILE A 28 -1.50 -31.13 -0.57
C ILE A 28 -3.00 -31.18 -0.84
N PHE A 29 -3.54 -30.21 -1.57
CA PHE A 29 -4.97 -30.00 -1.77
C PHE A 29 -5.50 -30.52 -3.13
N GLY A 30 -4.61 -30.85 -4.06
CA GLY A 30 -5.01 -31.21 -5.44
C GLY A 30 -5.50 -29.99 -6.26
N ASP A 31 -5.38 -28.78 -5.72
CA ASP A 31 -5.81 -27.53 -6.35
C ASP A 31 -4.79 -26.42 -6.06
N ARG A 32 -4.24 -25.84 -7.13
CA ARG A 32 -3.34 -24.69 -7.07
C ARG A 32 -3.98 -23.47 -6.41
N ASN A 33 -5.28 -23.26 -6.61
CA ASN A 33 -6.01 -22.13 -6.06
C ASN A 33 -6.19 -22.23 -4.53
N ALA A 34 -5.93 -23.37 -3.92
CA ALA A 34 -5.97 -23.54 -2.47
C ALA A 34 -5.03 -22.54 -1.74
N MET A 35 -3.88 -22.19 -2.35
CA MET A 35 -2.99 -21.17 -1.80
C MET A 35 -3.66 -19.80 -1.73
N ARG A 36 -4.33 -19.37 -2.79
CA ARG A 36 -5.07 -18.10 -2.82
C ARG A 36 -6.22 -18.08 -1.83
N LEU A 37 -6.97 -19.17 -1.74
CA LEU A 37 -8.05 -19.31 -0.76
C LEU A 37 -7.51 -19.26 0.68
N TRP A 38 -6.40 -19.96 0.94
CA TRP A 38 -5.72 -19.91 2.23
C TRP A 38 -5.31 -18.49 2.58
N PHE A 39 -4.63 -17.78 1.68
CA PHE A 39 -4.15 -16.43 1.96
C PHE A 39 -5.30 -15.43 2.14
N ALA A 40 -6.35 -15.51 1.31
CA ALA A 40 -7.53 -14.66 1.46
C ALA A 40 -8.22 -14.87 2.83
N ASN A 41 -8.37 -16.12 3.28
CA ASN A 41 -8.92 -16.42 4.59
C ASN A 41 -7.99 -15.96 5.73
N LEU A 42 -6.68 -16.10 5.57
CA LEU A 42 -5.70 -15.60 6.54
C LEU A 42 -5.84 -14.08 6.76
N ILE A 43 -5.96 -13.30 5.67
CA ILE A 43 -6.21 -11.85 5.74
C ILE A 43 -7.59 -11.57 6.35
N MET A 44 -8.63 -12.27 5.92
CA MET A 44 -9.98 -12.08 6.45
C MET A 44 -10.02 -12.33 7.96
N TYR A 45 -9.47 -13.46 8.44
CA TYR A 45 -9.50 -13.77 9.87
C TYR A 45 -8.59 -12.86 10.69
N SER A 46 -7.48 -12.36 10.15
CA SER A 46 -6.67 -11.35 10.84
C SER A 46 -7.46 -10.04 11.05
N ALA A 47 -8.24 -9.62 10.05
CA ALA A 47 -9.13 -8.46 10.17
C ALA A 47 -10.27 -8.72 11.18
N VAL A 48 -10.90 -9.90 11.13
CA VAL A 48 -11.96 -10.30 12.08
C VAL A 48 -11.44 -10.31 13.51
N LEU A 49 -10.26 -10.89 13.75
CA LEU A 49 -9.63 -10.91 15.07
C LEU A 49 -9.28 -9.51 15.56
N THR A 50 -8.90 -8.61 14.66
CA THR A 50 -8.68 -7.20 15.00
C THR A 50 -9.98 -6.53 15.45
N ILE A 51 -11.09 -6.74 14.72
CA ILE A 51 -12.43 -6.20 15.07
C ILE A 51 -12.93 -6.79 16.40
N ALA A 52 -12.67 -8.07 16.61
CA ALA A 52 -13.06 -8.78 17.85
C ALA A 52 -12.12 -8.51 19.04
N GLU A 53 -11.08 -7.68 18.85
CA GLU A 53 -10.06 -7.36 19.86
C GLU A 53 -9.28 -8.57 20.41
N CYS A 54 -9.13 -9.61 19.56
CA CYS A 54 -8.48 -10.88 19.89
C CYS A 54 -7.21 -11.04 19.04
N TYR A 55 -6.07 -10.51 19.50
CA TYR A 55 -4.83 -10.69 18.76
C TYR A 55 -4.26 -12.10 18.92
N VAL A 56 -3.94 -12.72 17.79
CA VAL A 56 -3.21 -14.00 17.67
C VAL A 56 -2.12 -13.79 16.63
N PRO A 57 -0.88 -14.32 16.80
CA PRO A 57 0.17 -14.17 15.80
C PRO A 57 -0.25 -14.63 14.40
N PHE A 58 0.22 -13.90 13.35
CA PHE A 58 -0.18 -14.15 11.97
C PHE A 58 0.12 -15.56 11.49
N THR A 59 1.25 -16.13 11.92
CA THR A 59 1.64 -17.52 11.64
C THR A 59 0.68 -18.53 12.23
N ASP A 60 0.14 -18.24 13.42
CA ASP A 60 -0.81 -19.13 14.10
C ASP A 60 -2.17 -19.10 13.41
N ILE A 61 -2.62 -17.91 12.97
CA ILE A 61 -3.82 -17.76 12.13
C ILE A 61 -3.62 -18.54 10.83
N GLY A 62 -2.46 -18.40 10.18
CA GLY A 62 -2.14 -19.13 8.94
C GLY A 62 -2.21 -20.63 9.10
N SER A 63 -1.68 -21.15 10.22
CA SER A 63 -1.73 -22.56 10.56
C SER A 63 -3.16 -23.05 10.85
N ALA A 64 -3.95 -22.24 11.57
CA ALA A 64 -5.35 -22.56 11.87
C ALA A 64 -6.22 -22.57 10.61
N VAL A 65 -6.03 -21.58 9.71
CA VAL A 65 -6.74 -21.52 8.41
C VAL A 65 -6.37 -22.71 7.54
N MET A 66 -5.08 -23.09 7.49
CA MET A 66 -4.62 -24.27 6.77
C MET A 66 -5.35 -25.53 7.25
N LYS A 67 -5.38 -25.73 8.58
CA LYS A 67 -6.09 -26.87 9.18
C LYS A 67 -7.58 -26.82 8.84
N MET A 68 -8.22 -25.67 8.97
CA MET A 68 -9.65 -25.51 8.67
C MET A 68 -9.97 -25.88 7.22
N LEU A 69 -9.18 -25.42 6.24
CA LEU A 69 -9.37 -25.76 4.84
C LEU A 69 -9.20 -27.28 4.59
N ALA A 70 -8.21 -27.89 5.21
CA ALA A 70 -7.98 -29.33 5.09
C ALA A 70 -9.13 -30.13 5.69
N ASP A 71 -9.60 -29.76 6.89
CA ASP A 71 -10.72 -30.44 7.56
C ASP A 71 -12.00 -30.38 6.72
N THR A 72 -12.31 -29.24 6.09
CA THR A 72 -13.50 -29.10 5.21
C THR A 72 -13.45 -29.98 3.97
N GLN A 73 -12.26 -30.39 3.55
CA GLN A 73 -12.06 -31.26 2.39
C GLN A 73 -11.71 -32.71 2.75
N GLY A 74 -11.69 -33.04 4.04
CA GLY A 74 -11.30 -34.37 4.54
C GLY A 74 -9.84 -34.73 4.31
N ILE A 75 -8.97 -33.70 4.13
CA ILE A 75 -7.53 -33.87 3.88
C ILE A 75 -6.78 -33.93 5.20
N LYS A 76 -5.87 -34.87 5.35
CA LYS A 76 -4.91 -34.92 6.46
C LYS A 76 -3.58 -34.29 6.03
N ILE A 77 -3.23 -33.16 6.62
CA ILE A 77 -1.93 -32.52 6.40
C ILE A 77 -0.90 -33.21 7.31
N ALA A 78 0.16 -33.74 6.71
CA ALA A 78 1.28 -34.31 7.45
C ALA A 78 2.09 -33.20 8.15
N ASP A 79 2.78 -33.53 9.24
CA ASP A 79 3.63 -32.54 9.92
C ASP A 79 4.81 -32.09 9.05
N ALA A 80 5.27 -32.96 8.16
CA ALA A 80 6.26 -32.59 7.14
C ALA A 80 5.74 -31.51 6.17
N ASP A 81 4.47 -31.56 5.77
CA ASP A 81 3.85 -30.57 4.89
C ASP A 81 3.73 -29.21 5.60
N LYS A 82 3.36 -29.22 6.89
CA LYS A 82 3.31 -27.98 7.69
C LYS A 82 4.69 -27.35 7.83
N ALA A 83 5.72 -28.17 8.07
CA ALA A 83 7.10 -27.70 8.19
C ALA A 83 7.60 -27.13 6.86
N GLU A 84 7.31 -27.79 5.74
CA GLU A 84 7.67 -27.29 4.39
C GLU A 84 7.01 -25.94 4.10
N LEU A 85 5.70 -25.80 4.40
CA LEU A 85 4.98 -24.54 4.17
C LEU A 85 5.51 -23.41 5.06
N ALA A 86 5.80 -23.67 6.33
CA ALA A 86 6.39 -22.70 7.24
C ALA A 86 7.80 -22.26 6.77
N GLU A 87 8.61 -23.21 6.31
CA GLU A 87 9.93 -22.93 5.73
C GLU A 87 9.79 -22.06 4.47
N LYS A 88 8.97 -22.47 3.50
CA LYS A 88 8.73 -21.71 2.26
C LYS A 88 8.20 -20.31 2.54
N PHE A 89 7.28 -20.16 3.49
CA PHE A 89 6.75 -18.85 3.86
C PHE A 89 7.83 -17.92 4.44
N SER A 90 8.75 -18.47 5.23
CA SER A 90 9.84 -17.69 5.81
C SER A 90 11.04 -17.48 4.89
N THR A 91 11.08 -18.17 3.75
CA THR A 91 12.17 -18.09 2.75
C THR A 91 11.70 -17.76 1.35
N MET A 92 10.53 -17.10 1.23
CA MET A 92 10.04 -16.60 -0.06
C MET A 92 11.09 -15.68 -0.72
N PRO A 93 11.44 -15.91 -1.99
CA PRO A 93 12.34 -15.01 -2.72
C PRO A 93 11.64 -13.68 -3.02
N PRO A 94 12.37 -12.58 -3.19
CA PRO A 94 11.80 -11.35 -3.73
C PRO A 94 11.41 -11.54 -5.21
N HIS A 95 10.41 -10.77 -5.68
CA HIS A 95 10.19 -10.66 -7.12
C HIS A 95 11.45 -10.14 -7.81
N ALA A 96 11.68 -10.56 -9.06
CA ALA A 96 12.96 -10.37 -9.75
C ALA A 96 13.40 -8.89 -9.85
N GLU A 97 12.47 -7.97 -10.02
CA GLU A 97 12.75 -6.54 -10.16
C GLU A 97 12.94 -5.83 -8.79
N VAL A 98 12.46 -6.40 -7.69
CA VAL A 98 12.42 -5.75 -6.38
C VAL A 98 13.79 -5.25 -5.91
N PRO A 99 14.88 -6.04 -5.92
CA PRO A 99 16.16 -5.54 -5.42
C PRO A 99 16.70 -4.36 -6.21
N SER A 100 16.46 -4.30 -7.53
CA SER A 100 16.90 -3.20 -8.38
C SER A 100 16.04 -1.96 -8.19
N ALA A 101 14.72 -2.10 -8.09
CA ALA A 101 13.79 -1.02 -7.88
C ALA A 101 13.97 -0.35 -6.50
N LEU A 102 14.20 -1.12 -5.44
CA LEU A 102 14.51 -0.58 -4.11
C LEU A 102 15.81 0.25 -4.14
N ARG A 103 16.88 -0.26 -4.77
CA ARG A 103 18.12 0.50 -4.95
C ARG A 103 17.91 1.79 -5.75
N LYS A 104 17.07 1.74 -6.79
CA LYS A 104 16.71 2.92 -7.61
C LYS A 104 16.03 4.00 -6.76
N LEU A 105 15.08 3.65 -5.91
CA LEU A 105 14.42 4.57 -4.97
C LEU A 105 15.42 5.18 -3.99
N ARG A 106 16.28 4.37 -3.37
CA ARG A 106 17.33 4.86 -2.46
C ARG A 106 18.29 5.83 -3.16
N ASN A 107 18.74 5.50 -4.38
CA ASN A 107 19.61 6.36 -5.18
C ASN A 107 18.94 7.67 -5.59
N ALA A 108 17.60 7.70 -5.67
CA ALA A 108 16.82 8.92 -5.88
C ALA A 108 16.62 9.74 -4.57
N GLY A 109 17.12 9.25 -3.43
CA GLY A 109 17.08 9.92 -2.13
C GLY A 109 15.91 9.55 -1.22
N PHE A 110 15.08 8.58 -1.61
CA PHE A 110 13.98 8.10 -0.74
C PHE A 110 14.51 7.25 0.41
N ARG A 111 13.90 7.41 1.57
CA ARG A 111 14.11 6.58 2.74
C ARG A 111 13.08 5.46 2.75
N LEU A 112 13.51 4.21 2.93
CA LEU A 112 12.68 3.02 2.77
C LEU A 112 12.47 2.30 4.11
N PHE A 113 11.24 1.87 4.33
CA PHE A 113 10.76 1.19 5.53
C PHE A 113 9.86 0.02 5.12
N THR A 114 9.59 -0.90 6.03
CA THR A 114 8.59 -1.96 5.82
C THR A 114 7.54 -1.96 6.93
N LEU A 115 6.33 -2.43 6.60
CA LEU A 115 5.25 -2.67 7.55
C LEU A 115 4.54 -3.98 7.19
N THR A 116 4.66 -4.98 8.05
CA THR A 116 4.13 -6.33 7.81
C THR A 116 3.12 -6.77 8.86
N ASN A 117 2.25 -7.71 8.47
CA ASN A 117 1.38 -8.45 9.39
C ASN A 117 2.13 -9.58 10.14
N ASN A 118 3.32 -9.94 9.71
CA ASN A 118 4.15 -10.96 10.36
C ASN A 118 4.78 -10.47 11.66
N LEU A 119 5.20 -11.40 12.50
CA LEU A 119 6.09 -11.14 13.63
C LEU A 119 7.45 -10.59 13.16
N PRO A 120 8.14 -9.79 13.98
CA PRO A 120 9.42 -9.17 13.61
C PRO A 120 10.49 -10.18 13.16
N GLU A 121 10.59 -11.34 13.85
CA GLU A 121 11.56 -12.40 13.53
C GLU A 121 11.26 -13.09 12.19
N VAL A 122 9.99 -13.27 11.83
CA VAL A 122 9.59 -13.82 10.52
C VAL A 122 9.96 -12.84 9.41
N GLN A 123 9.65 -11.57 9.59
CA GLN A 123 10.04 -10.52 8.64
C GLN A 123 11.55 -10.44 8.46
N ALA A 124 12.31 -10.49 9.58
CA ALA A 124 13.77 -10.44 9.53
C ALA A 124 14.32 -11.58 8.66
N ARG A 125 13.89 -12.81 8.93
CA ARG A 125 14.31 -13.99 8.17
C ARG A 125 13.95 -13.90 6.68
N GLN A 126 12.74 -13.42 6.36
CA GLN A 126 12.28 -13.22 4.98
C GLN A 126 13.17 -12.23 4.22
N LEU A 127 13.44 -11.07 4.80
CA LEU A 127 14.21 -10.00 4.14
C LEU A 127 15.72 -10.35 4.05
N GLU A 128 16.26 -11.06 5.06
CA GLU A 128 17.62 -11.59 5.05
C GLU A 128 17.79 -12.64 3.96
N HIS A 129 16.89 -13.63 3.89
CA HIS A 129 16.89 -14.64 2.84
C HIS A 129 16.77 -14.01 1.44
N GLY A 130 15.92 -12.99 1.30
CA GLY A 130 15.76 -12.22 0.06
C GLY A 130 16.95 -11.31 -0.30
N GLY A 131 17.93 -11.14 0.57
CA GLY A 131 19.10 -10.27 0.35
C GLY A 131 18.74 -8.79 0.19
N ILE A 132 17.62 -8.34 0.80
CA ILE A 132 17.12 -6.97 0.69
C ILE A 132 16.99 -6.24 2.05
N VAL A 133 17.38 -6.91 3.14
CA VAL A 133 17.23 -6.37 4.51
C VAL A 133 17.96 -5.03 4.72
N ASP A 134 19.14 -4.85 4.15
CA ASP A 134 19.98 -3.64 4.28
C ASP A 134 19.46 -2.45 3.44
N LEU A 135 18.42 -2.66 2.64
CA LEU A 135 17.79 -1.59 1.86
C LEU A 135 16.78 -0.79 2.68
N PHE A 136 16.39 -1.26 3.86
CA PHE A 136 15.41 -0.61 4.73
C PHE A 136 16.06 -0.04 5.99
N GLU A 137 15.71 1.21 6.35
CA GLU A 137 16.24 1.86 7.55
C GLU A 137 15.62 1.29 8.83
N ARG A 138 14.32 1.03 8.81
CA ARG A 138 13.58 0.38 9.91
C ARG A 138 12.52 -0.55 9.36
N ARG A 139 12.16 -1.54 10.14
CA ARG A 139 11.18 -2.56 9.82
C ARG A 139 10.11 -2.56 10.90
N PHE A 140 8.86 -2.36 10.50
CA PHE A 140 7.72 -2.33 11.39
C PHE A 140 6.89 -3.60 11.26
N SER A 141 6.33 -4.03 12.38
CA SER A 141 5.40 -5.14 12.47
C SER A 141 4.16 -4.69 13.23
N VAL A 142 3.01 -5.20 12.81
CA VAL A 142 1.73 -5.01 13.51
C VAL A 142 1.75 -5.56 14.93
N ASP A 143 2.73 -6.42 15.25
CA ASP A 143 2.93 -6.96 16.59
C ASP A 143 3.15 -5.85 17.63
N GLY A 144 3.69 -4.70 17.21
CA GLY A 144 3.89 -3.54 18.07
C GLY A 144 2.59 -2.93 18.62
N VAL A 145 1.47 -3.10 17.92
CA VAL A 145 0.15 -2.57 18.30
C VAL A 145 -0.91 -3.66 18.52
N LYS A 146 -0.59 -4.92 18.24
CA LYS A 146 -1.51 -6.07 18.39
C LYS A 146 -2.83 -5.89 17.62
N ARG A 147 -2.73 -5.28 16.45
CA ARG A 147 -3.82 -5.04 15.49
C ARG A 147 -3.30 -5.29 14.09
N TYR A 148 -4.10 -5.84 13.20
CA TYR A 148 -3.72 -6.10 11.81
C TYR A 148 -4.06 -4.93 10.88
N LYS A 149 -3.31 -4.77 9.80
CA LYS A 149 -3.72 -3.95 8.67
C LYS A 149 -5.07 -4.48 8.14
N PRO A 150 -6.02 -3.63 7.74
CA PRO A 150 -5.93 -2.19 7.54
C PRO A 150 -6.38 -1.33 8.75
N SER A 151 -6.25 -1.79 9.98
CA SER A 151 -6.60 -0.99 11.17
C SER A 151 -5.78 0.31 11.23
N ARG A 152 -6.45 1.42 11.51
CA ARG A 152 -5.86 2.77 11.51
C ARG A 152 -4.67 2.88 12.47
N GLU A 153 -4.77 2.25 13.62
CA GLU A 153 -3.75 2.24 14.66
C GLU A 153 -2.40 1.70 14.17
N VAL A 154 -2.42 0.83 13.14
CA VAL A 154 -1.20 0.28 12.55
C VAL A 154 -0.40 1.35 11.79
N TYR A 155 -1.09 2.22 11.07
CA TYR A 155 -0.46 3.32 10.33
C TYR A 155 -0.03 4.45 11.27
N GLU A 156 -0.89 4.83 12.22
CA GLU A 156 -0.57 5.80 13.28
C GLU A 156 0.63 5.38 14.14
N TYR A 157 0.81 4.08 14.36
CA TYR A 157 2.00 3.55 15.03
C TYR A 157 3.28 3.89 14.25
N VAL A 158 3.28 3.71 12.93
CA VAL A 158 4.44 4.04 12.09
C VAL A 158 4.72 5.54 12.10
N GLU A 159 3.68 6.38 12.00
CA GLU A 159 3.79 7.84 12.11
C GLU A 159 4.50 8.26 13.40
N LYS A 160 4.02 7.73 14.53
CA LYS A 160 4.57 7.99 15.85
C LYS A 160 6.04 7.56 15.97
N GLU A 161 6.35 6.35 15.49
CA GLU A 161 7.71 5.79 15.54
C GLU A 161 8.72 6.55 14.66
N LEU A 162 8.25 7.17 13.58
CA LEU A 162 9.06 7.97 12.69
C LEU A 162 9.05 9.47 13.04
N GLY A 163 8.11 9.90 13.87
CA GLY A 163 7.96 11.32 14.27
C GLY A 163 7.50 12.21 13.11
N VAL A 164 6.63 11.70 12.22
CA VAL A 164 6.15 12.40 11.02
C VAL A 164 4.63 12.39 10.93
N GLY A 165 4.07 13.26 10.09
CA GLY A 165 2.64 13.28 9.81
C GLY A 165 2.24 12.31 8.69
N PRO A 166 0.94 11.99 8.56
CA PRO A 166 0.44 11.07 7.53
C PRO A 166 0.77 11.54 6.10
N SER A 167 0.77 12.84 5.83
CA SER A 167 1.11 13.41 4.52
C SER A 167 2.56 13.22 4.07
N ASP A 168 3.44 12.82 4.99
CA ASP A 168 4.86 12.58 4.72
C ASP A 168 5.14 11.13 4.33
N LEU A 169 4.11 10.28 4.31
CA LEU A 169 4.21 8.85 4.16
C LEU A 169 3.52 8.33 2.90
N TRP A 170 4.18 7.39 2.24
CA TRP A 170 3.62 6.57 1.17
C TRP A 170 3.63 5.11 1.56
N LEU A 171 2.50 4.44 1.34
CA LEU A 171 2.47 2.98 1.34
C LEU A 171 2.63 2.45 -0.08
N ILE A 172 3.50 1.46 -0.28
CA ILE A 172 3.56 0.66 -1.50
C ILE A 172 3.14 -0.77 -1.16
N ALA A 173 2.06 -1.24 -1.77
CA ALA A 173 1.52 -2.58 -1.56
C ALA A 173 0.88 -3.14 -2.84
N CYS A 174 0.77 -4.46 -2.95
CA CYS A 174 -0.03 -5.09 -3.99
C CYS A 174 -1.49 -5.33 -3.57
N HIS A 175 -1.78 -5.15 -2.29
CA HIS A 175 -3.11 -5.42 -1.73
C HIS A 175 -3.95 -4.15 -1.64
N THR A 176 -5.12 -4.18 -2.28
CA THR A 176 -6.06 -3.05 -2.24
C THR A 176 -6.55 -2.74 -0.83
N TRP A 177 -6.75 -3.76 0.03
CA TRP A 177 -7.15 -3.55 1.41
C TRP A 177 -6.09 -2.78 2.22
N ASP A 178 -4.79 -2.94 1.91
CA ASP A 178 -3.72 -2.24 2.58
C ASP A 178 -3.58 -0.79 2.07
N THR A 179 -3.56 -0.59 0.74
CA THR A 179 -3.54 0.77 0.16
C THR A 179 -4.77 1.59 0.56
N LEU A 180 -5.96 0.96 0.63
CA LEU A 180 -7.18 1.60 1.12
C LEU A 180 -7.03 2.02 2.58
N GLY A 181 -6.48 1.15 3.44
CA GLY A 181 -6.25 1.46 4.85
C GLY A 181 -5.28 2.63 5.04
N ALA A 182 -4.18 2.65 4.30
CA ALA A 182 -3.20 3.73 4.35
C ALA A 182 -3.80 5.08 3.90
N VAL A 183 -4.54 5.09 2.79
CA VAL A 183 -5.21 6.32 2.30
C VAL A 183 -6.28 6.80 3.29
N ALA A 184 -7.03 5.88 3.89
CA ALA A 184 -8.02 6.22 4.94
C ALA A 184 -7.36 6.76 6.21
N ALA A 185 -6.10 6.37 6.50
CA ALA A 185 -5.29 6.94 7.58
C ALA A 185 -4.68 8.31 7.23
N GLY A 186 -4.74 8.73 5.94
CA GLY A 186 -4.24 10.02 5.47
C GLY A 186 -2.88 9.95 4.75
N TRP A 187 -2.36 8.75 4.49
CA TRP A 187 -1.15 8.54 3.69
C TRP A 187 -1.45 8.66 2.19
N GLU A 188 -0.42 8.85 1.39
CA GLU A 188 -0.50 8.53 -0.04
C GLU A 188 -0.16 7.03 -0.25
N ALA A 189 -0.66 6.43 -1.33
CA ALA A 189 -0.40 5.02 -1.62
C ALA A 189 -0.12 4.75 -3.10
N ALA A 190 0.66 3.69 -3.34
CA ALA A 190 0.86 3.11 -4.66
C ALA A 190 0.50 1.62 -4.64
N LEU A 191 -0.27 1.18 -5.63
CA LEU A 191 -0.61 -0.23 -5.83
C LEU A 191 0.30 -0.84 -6.89
N ILE A 192 0.89 -1.99 -6.59
CA ILE A 192 1.58 -2.84 -7.56
C ILE A 192 0.60 -3.94 -8.00
N LYS A 193 0.38 -4.09 -9.30
CA LYS A 193 -0.42 -5.19 -9.84
C LYS A 193 0.39 -6.48 -9.83
N ARG A 194 0.25 -7.27 -8.78
CA ARG A 194 0.72 -8.65 -8.75
C ARG A 194 -0.35 -9.59 -9.29
N VAL A 195 0.05 -10.79 -9.69
CA VAL A 195 -0.89 -11.82 -10.18
C VAL A 195 -2.01 -12.05 -9.16
N GLY A 196 -3.25 -11.85 -9.58
CA GLY A 196 -4.43 -11.99 -8.73
C GLY A 196 -4.77 -10.76 -7.88
N ASN A 197 -4.04 -9.65 -8.03
CA ASN A 197 -4.30 -8.38 -7.34
C ASN A 197 -4.50 -7.24 -8.36
N ASP A 198 -5.54 -6.45 -8.19
CA ASP A 198 -5.83 -5.25 -8.98
C ASP A 198 -6.57 -4.23 -8.11
N VAL A 199 -6.88 -3.08 -8.67
CA VAL A 199 -7.58 -1.99 -7.99
C VAL A 199 -9.02 -2.39 -7.67
N LEU A 200 -9.45 -2.17 -6.43
CA LEU A 200 -10.86 -2.23 -6.07
C LEU A 200 -11.54 -0.91 -6.48
N GLY A 201 -12.54 -0.96 -7.36
CA GLY A 201 -13.19 0.23 -7.94
C GLY A 201 -14.08 1.05 -6.97
N VAL A 202 -13.96 0.82 -5.65
CA VAL A 202 -14.72 1.54 -4.60
C VAL A 202 -13.81 1.89 -3.43
N GLY A 203 -14.21 2.89 -2.64
CA GLY A 203 -13.44 3.38 -1.49
C GLY A 203 -12.27 4.30 -1.88
N PRO A 204 -11.40 4.66 -0.93
CA PRO A 204 -10.20 5.44 -1.18
C PRO A 204 -9.28 4.76 -2.20
N GLN A 205 -8.77 5.53 -3.16
CA GLN A 205 -7.96 5.01 -4.27
C GLN A 205 -6.48 5.35 -4.08
N PRO A 206 -5.54 4.46 -4.49
CA PRO A 206 -4.13 4.77 -4.52
C PRO A 206 -3.83 5.87 -5.56
N GLN A 207 -2.85 6.72 -5.30
CA GLN A 207 -2.44 7.82 -6.17
C GLN A 207 -1.60 7.35 -7.36
N ILE A 208 -0.99 6.17 -7.24
CA ILE A 208 -0.20 5.52 -8.29
C ILE A 208 -0.65 4.06 -8.40
N VAL A 209 -0.74 3.58 -9.63
CA VAL A 209 -0.91 2.16 -9.96
C VAL A 209 0.17 1.81 -10.96
N GLY A 210 0.90 0.73 -10.73
CA GLY A 210 1.95 0.26 -11.62
C GLY A 210 1.91 -1.26 -11.80
N ASP A 211 2.47 -1.72 -12.89
CA ASP A 211 2.48 -3.15 -13.24
C ASP A 211 3.51 -3.94 -12.40
N ASP A 212 4.59 -3.28 -11.97
CA ASP A 212 5.61 -3.81 -11.08
C ASP A 212 6.22 -2.72 -10.19
N LEU A 213 7.17 -3.07 -9.31
CA LEU A 213 7.83 -2.08 -8.46
C LEU A 213 8.74 -1.14 -9.26
N THR A 214 9.24 -1.52 -10.42
CA THR A 214 10.06 -0.64 -11.28
C THR A 214 9.20 0.51 -11.82
N ASP A 215 8.01 0.18 -12.32
CA ASP A 215 7.05 1.18 -12.83
C ASP A 215 6.59 2.12 -11.71
N VAL A 216 6.21 1.60 -10.53
CA VAL A 216 5.86 2.44 -9.38
C VAL A 216 7.01 3.35 -8.96
N ALA A 217 8.25 2.85 -8.94
CA ALA A 217 9.43 3.65 -8.61
C ALA A 217 9.65 4.79 -9.61
N ASP A 218 9.47 4.52 -10.91
CA ASP A 218 9.61 5.54 -11.94
C ASP A 218 8.56 6.64 -11.83
N GLN A 219 7.31 6.27 -11.61
CA GLN A 219 6.21 7.21 -11.39
C GLN A 219 6.44 8.07 -10.14
N LEU A 220 6.86 7.47 -9.01
CA LEU A 220 7.20 8.21 -7.78
C LEU A 220 8.32 9.20 -7.99
N ILE A 221 9.43 8.78 -8.60
CA ILE A 221 10.59 9.63 -8.87
C ILE A 221 10.19 10.79 -9.78
N ALA A 222 9.41 10.52 -10.82
CA ALA A 222 8.93 11.57 -11.75
C ALA A 222 8.02 12.58 -11.04
N ARG A 223 7.07 12.11 -10.20
CA ARG A 223 6.15 12.96 -9.44
C ARG A 223 6.89 13.92 -8.52
N HIS A 224 7.92 13.45 -7.81
CA HIS A 224 8.67 14.27 -6.86
C HIS A 224 9.70 15.17 -7.54
N LYS A 225 10.29 14.79 -8.66
CA LYS A 225 11.11 15.69 -9.49
C LYS A 225 10.30 16.86 -10.04
N ALA A 226 9.05 16.62 -10.46
CA ALA A 226 8.17 17.68 -10.96
C ALA A 226 7.77 18.68 -9.87
N ARG A 227 7.53 18.21 -8.63
CA ARG A 227 7.22 19.07 -7.46
C ARG A 227 8.40 19.99 -7.07
N ASN A 228 9.64 19.54 -7.26
CA ASN A 228 10.86 20.27 -6.90
C ASN A 228 11.40 21.19 -8.00
N ARG A 229 10.76 21.28 -9.17
CA ARG A 229 11.12 22.26 -10.20
C ARG A 229 10.69 23.64 -9.69
N PRO A 230 11.61 24.67 -9.69
CA PRO A 230 11.22 26.04 -9.39
C PRO A 230 10.11 26.44 -10.37
N ARG A 231 9.01 26.99 -9.86
CA ARG A 231 7.98 27.58 -10.70
C ARG A 231 8.69 28.58 -11.63
N PRO A 232 8.46 28.55 -12.97
CA PRO A 232 9.00 29.59 -13.83
C PRO A 232 8.52 30.92 -13.25
N ALA A 233 9.46 31.84 -13.00
CA ALA A 233 9.12 33.19 -12.59
C ALA A 233 8.08 33.70 -13.64
N CYS A 234 6.89 34.07 -13.13
CA CYS A 234 5.92 34.73 -14.00
C CYS A 234 6.65 35.92 -14.66
N ALA A 235 6.91 35.81 -15.95
CA ALA A 235 7.36 36.95 -16.72
C ALA A 235 6.33 38.07 -16.50
N ALA A 236 6.78 39.15 -15.87
CA ALA A 236 5.96 40.32 -15.64
C ALA A 236 5.30 40.68 -16.97
N LEU A 237 3.99 40.42 -17.06
CA LEU A 237 3.19 40.90 -18.20
C LEU A 237 3.34 42.41 -18.25
N GLY A 238 4.08 42.86 -19.25
CA GLY A 238 4.29 44.24 -19.52
C GLY A 238 2.99 45.02 -19.58
N HIS A 239 3.11 46.26 -19.15
CA HIS A 239 2.15 47.34 -19.20
C HIS A 239 1.02 47.13 -20.21
N ARG A 240 -0.21 46.99 -19.69
CA ARG A 240 -1.42 47.17 -20.48
C ARG A 240 -1.56 48.69 -20.73
N PRO A 241 -1.72 49.17 -21.96
CA PRO A 241 -2.10 50.56 -22.20
C PRO A 241 -3.52 50.78 -21.69
N GLU A 242 -3.70 51.83 -20.91
CA GLU A 242 -5.01 52.30 -20.43
C GLU A 242 -5.95 52.56 -21.62
N MET A 243 -6.99 51.74 -21.76
CA MET A 243 -8.09 51.99 -22.67
C MET A 243 -9.07 52.95 -21.96
N ARG A 244 -9.03 54.24 -22.31
CA ARG A 244 -10.02 55.21 -21.87
C ARG A 244 -11.38 54.86 -22.52
N ILE A 245 -12.30 54.37 -21.70
CA ILE A 245 -13.70 54.20 -22.06
C ILE A 245 -14.39 55.50 -21.79
N GLY A 246 -14.80 56.22 -22.87
CA GLY A 246 -15.65 57.38 -22.79
C GLY A 246 -17.03 57.01 -22.34
N TYR A 247 -17.44 57.56 -21.20
CA TYR A 247 -18.80 57.43 -20.64
C TYR A 247 -19.72 58.47 -21.24
N SER A 248 -20.80 58.05 -21.94
CA SER A 248 -21.89 58.90 -22.38
C SER A 248 -23.14 58.57 -21.60
N PRO A 249 -23.78 59.51 -20.88
CA PRO A 249 -24.96 59.21 -20.09
C PRO A 249 -26.21 59.28 -20.98
N GLY A 250 -26.84 58.13 -21.20
CA GLY A 250 -28.16 58.02 -21.84
C GLY A 250 -29.26 57.76 -20.78
N ALA A 251 -30.36 58.49 -20.95
CA ALA A 251 -31.49 58.68 -20.02
C ALA A 251 -32.20 57.39 -19.59
N ILE A 252 -32.65 57.43 -18.35
CA ILE A 252 -33.52 56.44 -17.69
C ILE A 252 -34.97 56.86 -17.92
N GLU A 253 -35.83 55.97 -18.48
CA GLU A 253 -37.30 56.03 -18.33
C GLU A 253 -37.79 54.84 -17.48
N PRO A 254 -38.77 55.04 -16.61
CA PRO A 254 -39.27 53.97 -15.72
C PRO A 254 -40.46 53.25 -16.35
N ALA A 255 -40.42 51.92 -16.35
CA ALA A 255 -41.58 51.09 -16.71
C ALA A 255 -42.22 50.46 -15.47
N ALA A 256 -43.57 50.54 -15.46
CA ALA A 256 -44.52 50.32 -14.38
C ALA A 256 -44.69 48.85 -13.97
N SER A 257 -45.15 48.72 -12.72
CA SER A 257 -45.69 47.55 -12.03
C SER A 257 -47.01 47.01 -12.64
N LYS A 258 -47.15 45.69 -12.60
CA LYS A 258 -48.42 44.93 -12.40
C LYS A 258 -48.00 43.48 -12.34
N GLY A 259 -48.29 42.66 -11.36
CA GLY A 259 -49.57 42.50 -10.62
C GLY A 259 -50.07 41.09 -10.86
N ASP A 260 -50.21 40.38 -9.74
CA ASP A 260 -51.12 39.24 -9.49
C ASP A 260 -50.80 37.81 -9.91
N VAL A 261 -50.80 37.07 -8.89
CA VAL A 261 -51.08 35.66 -8.53
C VAL A 261 -52.44 35.16 -9.16
N PRO A 262 -52.70 33.85 -9.36
CA PRO A 262 -52.81 32.92 -8.22
C PRO A 262 -51.84 31.75 -8.22
#